data_f884cd11d15056c5203d56db075a8ee5
#
_entry.id   f884cd11d15056c5203d56db075a8ee5
#
_cell.length_a   1.000
_cell.length_b   1.000
_cell.length_c   1.000
_cell.angle_alpha   90.00
_cell.angle_beta   90.00
_cell.angle_gamma   90.00
#
_symmetry.space_group_name_H-M   'P 1'
#
loop_
_entity.id
_entity.type
_entity.pdbx_description
1 polymer ?
#
loop_
_entity_poly.entity_id
_entity_poly.type
_entity_poly.pdbx_seq_one_letter_code
_entity_poly.pdbx_strand_id
1 'polypeptide(L)'
;LYQFISKEFPDEVDYDFKKMNIMSLDIEVACENGFPNVRECAEEMLSITVQDYQTRKLKVFGTRPYKNTRDDVEFILCDGEEHLLRCFLDYWIQNFPDILTGWNVDGYDVPYICGRLERLFGEKEMKLMSPWGIVKREEVEIKGREQIFYRILGINVIDYLDLYKKFTYT
;
A
#
# COMPACT_ATOMS: atom_id res chain seq x y z
N LEU A 1 -21.53 18.70 11.02
CA LEU A 1 -21.72 17.32 10.51
C LEU A 1 -21.99 16.35 11.67
N TYR A 2 -21.10 16.23 12.67
CA TYR A 2 -21.26 15.30 13.81
C TYR A 2 -22.59 15.51 14.55
N GLN A 3 -22.94 16.74 14.90
CA GLN A 3 -24.22 17.05 15.58
C GLN A 3 -25.46 16.66 14.77
N PHE A 4 -25.39 16.79 13.45
CA PHE A 4 -26.45 16.33 12.55
C PHE A 4 -26.57 14.81 12.59
N ILE A 5 -25.45 14.11 12.41
CA ILE A 5 -25.43 12.64 12.42
C ILE A 5 -25.94 12.10 13.75
N SER A 6 -25.46 12.61 14.89
CA SER A 6 -25.88 12.17 16.22
C SER A 6 -27.37 12.40 16.50
N LYS A 7 -27.97 13.43 15.87
CA LYS A 7 -29.37 13.73 16.02
C LYS A 7 -30.29 12.86 15.16
N GLU A 8 -29.90 12.70 13.88
CA GLU A 8 -30.73 12.00 12.88
C GLU A 8 -30.50 10.47 12.90
N PHE A 9 -29.35 10.03 13.38
CA PHE A 9 -28.92 8.62 13.42
C PHE A 9 -28.28 8.25 14.77
N PRO A 10 -29.05 8.40 15.91
CA PRO A 10 -28.45 8.24 17.23
C PRO A 10 -27.89 6.85 17.51
N ASP A 11 -28.49 5.81 16.95
CA ASP A 11 -28.09 4.41 17.14
C ASP A 11 -27.00 3.94 16.18
N GLU A 12 -26.60 4.80 15.21
CA GLU A 12 -25.59 4.48 14.19
C GLU A 12 -24.26 5.23 14.39
N VAL A 13 -24.15 5.97 15.49
CA VAL A 13 -22.96 6.79 15.81
C VAL A 13 -21.86 5.99 16.51
N ASP A 14 -22.18 4.77 16.96
CA ASP A 14 -21.23 3.91 17.64
C ASP A 14 -20.12 3.47 16.67
N TYR A 15 -18.88 3.69 17.11
CA TYR A 15 -17.71 3.28 16.38
C TYR A 15 -17.55 1.76 16.39
N ASP A 16 -17.69 1.13 15.23
CA ASP A 16 -17.41 -0.28 15.03
C ASP A 16 -16.11 -0.46 14.24
N PHE A 17 -15.04 -0.76 14.95
CA PHE A 17 -13.72 -1.03 14.36
C PHE A 17 -13.73 -2.17 13.32
N LYS A 18 -14.67 -3.13 13.46
CA LYS A 18 -14.79 -4.26 12.52
C LYS A 18 -15.28 -3.85 11.14
N LYS A 19 -15.86 -2.64 11.01
CA LYS A 19 -16.30 -2.10 9.72
C LYS A 19 -15.17 -1.43 8.94
N MET A 20 -13.99 -1.21 9.57
CA MET A 20 -12.85 -0.60 8.90
C MET A 20 -12.03 -1.67 8.19
N ASN A 21 -11.76 -1.45 6.91
CA ASN A 21 -10.84 -2.28 6.15
C ASN A 21 -9.41 -1.76 6.38
N ILE A 22 -8.61 -2.51 7.14
CA ILE A 22 -7.21 -2.17 7.42
C ILE A 22 -6.32 -3.20 6.76
N MET A 23 -5.39 -2.74 5.94
CA MET A 23 -4.41 -3.58 5.27
C MET A 23 -2.99 -3.18 5.62
N SER A 24 -2.14 -4.17 5.82
CA SER A 24 -0.68 -4.00 5.84
C SER A 24 -0.10 -4.38 4.49
N LEU A 25 0.86 -3.61 4.02
CA LEU A 25 1.52 -3.78 2.73
C LEU A 25 3.02 -3.88 2.92
N ASP A 26 3.64 -4.75 2.13
CA ASP A 26 5.08 -4.90 2.04
C ASP A 26 5.48 -5.36 0.63
N ILE A 27 6.64 -4.92 0.13
CA ILE A 27 7.14 -5.27 -1.20
C ILE A 27 8.55 -5.80 -1.16
N GLU A 28 8.89 -6.65 -2.14
CA GLU A 28 10.26 -7.04 -2.42
C GLU A 28 10.64 -6.61 -3.84
N VAL A 29 11.80 -5.98 -3.97
CA VAL A 29 12.31 -5.43 -5.22
C VAL A 29 13.66 -6.05 -5.53
N ALA A 30 13.97 -6.26 -6.79
CA ALA A 30 15.30 -6.68 -7.23
C ALA A 30 16.37 -5.65 -6.80
N CYS A 31 17.55 -6.14 -6.44
CA CYS A 31 18.63 -5.32 -5.92
C CYS A 31 19.94 -5.70 -6.63
N GLU A 32 20.02 -5.42 -7.93
CA GLU A 32 21.22 -5.76 -8.72
C GLU A 32 22.30 -4.67 -8.61
N ASN A 33 21.89 -3.40 -8.50
CA ASN A 33 22.78 -2.23 -8.52
C ASN A 33 22.77 -1.41 -7.22
N GLY A 34 22.55 -2.06 -6.08
CA GLY A 34 22.42 -1.42 -4.78
C GLY A 34 20.95 -1.24 -4.36
N PHE A 35 20.72 -0.56 -3.23
CA PHE A 35 19.35 -0.42 -2.71
C PHE A 35 18.44 0.34 -3.69
N PRO A 36 17.28 -0.22 -4.05
CA PRO A 36 16.41 0.36 -5.06
C PRO A 36 15.92 1.76 -4.68
N ASN A 37 16.02 2.70 -5.63
CA ASN A 37 15.70 4.10 -5.43
C ASN A 37 14.24 4.38 -5.85
N VAL A 38 13.44 4.91 -4.92
CA VAL A 38 12.02 5.28 -5.15
C VAL A 38 11.84 6.43 -6.17
N ARG A 39 12.90 7.22 -6.43
CA ARG A 39 12.84 8.27 -7.45
C ARG A 39 12.94 7.71 -8.86
N GLU A 40 13.77 6.70 -9.03
CA GLU A 40 14.02 6.10 -10.32
C GLU A 40 13.10 4.92 -10.60
N CYS A 41 12.73 4.14 -9.55
CA CYS A 41 11.98 2.90 -9.65
C CYS A 41 12.51 2.03 -10.81
N ALA A 42 13.84 1.83 -10.86
CA ALA A 42 14.51 1.21 -12.00
C ALA A 42 14.39 -0.32 -11.96
N GLU A 43 14.54 -0.89 -10.77
CA GLU A 43 14.56 -2.34 -10.57
C GLU A 43 13.14 -2.93 -10.56
N GLU A 44 13.02 -4.18 -10.99
CA GLU A 44 11.74 -4.87 -11.06
C GLU A 44 11.21 -5.28 -9.69
N MET A 45 9.91 -5.27 -9.54
CA MET A 45 9.22 -5.75 -8.36
C MET A 45 9.10 -7.28 -8.39
N LEU A 46 9.53 -7.94 -7.32
CA LEU A 46 9.56 -9.40 -7.22
C LEU A 46 8.35 -9.96 -6.50
N SER A 47 7.86 -9.25 -5.50
CA SER A 47 6.62 -9.61 -4.81
C SER A 47 5.93 -8.40 -4.17
N ILE A 48 4.60 -8.55 -4.00
CA ILE A 48 3.76 -7.66 -3.19
C ILE A 48 3.01 -8.55 -2.21
N THR A 49 3.07 -8.21 -0.93
CA THR A 49 2.34 -8.88 0.14
C THR A 49 1.32 -7.93 0.75
N VAL A 50 0.08 -8.37 0.85
CA VAL A 50 -1.00 -7.66 1.53
C VAL A 50 -1.54 -8.54 2.64
N GLN A 51 -1.64 -7.99 3.86
CA GLN A 51 -2.30 -8.66 4.98
C GLN A 51 -3.57 -7.91 5.36
N ASP A 52 -4.68 -8.62 5.38
CA ASP A 52 -5.92 -8.14 5.98
C ASP A 52 -5.81 -8.21 7.52
N TYR A 53 -6.04 -7.07 8.17
CA TYR A 53 -5.86 -6.97 9.63
C TYR A 53 -6.88 -7.79 10.42
N GLN A 54 -8.12 -7.90 9.94
CA GLN A 54 -9.20 -8.56 10.67
C GLN A 54 -9.08 -10.09 10.58
N THR A 55 -8.83 -10.61 9.38
CA THR A 55 -8.73 -12.05 9.13
C THR A 55 -7.33 -12.60 9.36
N ARG A 56 -6.32 -11.72 9.38
CA ARG A 56 -4.88 -12.06 9.42
C ARG A 56 -4.39 -12.85 8.21
N LYS A 57 -5.21 -13.00 7.19
CA LYS A 57 -4.82 -13.67 5.95
C LYS A 57 -3.87 -12.80 5.14
N LEU A 58 -2.89 -13.45 4.54
CA LEU A 58 -1.96 -12.82 3.62
C LEU A 58 -2.29 -13.22 2.19
N LYS A 59 -2.25 -12.24 1.30
CA LYS A 59 -2.24 -12.46 -0.14
C LYS A 59 -0.90 -12.00 -0.68
N VAL A 60 -0.20 -12.91 -1.34
CA VAL A 60 1.14 -12.68 -1.87
C VAL A 60 1.12 -12.85 -3.38
N PHE A 61 1.47 -11.79 -4.09
CA PHE A 61 1.73 -11.82 -5.52
C PHE A 61 3.24 -11.93 -5.72
N GLY A 62 3.71 -12.93 -6.43
CA GLY A 62 5.15 -13.15 -6.59
C GLY A 62 5.52 -13.65 -7.98
N THR A 63 6.70 -13.25 -8.46
CA THR A 63 7.21 -13.63 -9.79
C THR A 63 7.98 -14.95 -9.79
N ARG A 64 8.25 -15.51 -8.62
CA ARG A 64 9.00 -16.76 -8.48
C ARG A 64 8.18 -17.83 -7.76
N PRO A 65 8.32 -19.11 -8.13
CA PRO A 65 7.59 -20.18 -7.46
C PRO A 65 7.90 -20.24 -5.97
N TYR A 66 6.86 -20.38 -5.18
CA TYR A 66 6.95 -20.55 -3.72
C TYR A 66 6.12 -21.77 -3.28
N LYS A 67 6.74 -22.63 -2.47
CA LYS A 67 6.02 -23.77 -1.87
C LYS A 67 5.32 -23.27 -0.61
N ASN A 68 4.05 -22.90 -0.74
CA ASN A 68 3.24 -22.50 0.40
C ASN A 68 2.98 -23.69 1.33
N THR A 69 3.26 -23.52 2.63
CA THR A 69 3.01 -24.49 3.69
C THR A 69 2.11 -23.90 4.78
N ARG A 70 1.54 -22.70 4.57
CA ARG A 70 0.71 -21.98 5.53
C ARG A 70 -0.72 -21.85 4.99
N ASP A 71 -1.69 -22.14 5.85
CA ASP A 71 -3.12 -22.05 5.50
C ASP A 71 -3.66 -20.60 5.48
N ASP A 72 -2.94 -19.67 6.11
CA ASP A 72 -3.28 -18.26 6.16
C ASP A 72 -2.67 -17.44 5.00
N VAL A 73 -1.94 -18.08 4.08
CA VAL A 73 -1.30 -17.44 2.94
C VAL A 73 -1.91 -17.92 1.63
N GLU A 74 -2.44 -17.01 0.85
CA GLU A 74 -2.81 -17.22 -0.55
C GLU A 74 -1.67 -16.69 -1.43
N PHE A 75 -0.97 -17.59 -2.12
CA PHE A 75 0.11 -17.22 -3.02
C PHE A 75 -0.34 -17.26 -4.49
N ILE A 76 -0.12 -16.17 -5.21
CA ILE A 76 -0.43 -16.02 -6.63
C ILE A 76 0.88 -15.93 -7.40
N LEU A 77 1.19 -16.96 -8.19
CA LEU A 77 2.35 -16.93 -9.08
C LEU A 77 2.04 -16.09 -10.31
N CYS A 78 2.87 -15.09 -10.55
CA CYS A 78 2.75 -14.17 -11.67
C CYS A 78 3.87 -14.42 -12.69
N ASP A 79 3.55 -14.28 -13.97
CA ASP A 79 4.50 -14.39 -15.08
C ASP A 79 5.17 -13.02 -15.32
N GLY A 80 6.13 -12.70 -14.45
CA GLY A 80 6.86 -11.43 -14.47
C GLY A 80 6.13 -10.27 -13.78
N GLU A 81 6.80 -9.12 -13.72
CA GLU A 81 6.36 -7.94 -12.99
C GLU A 81 5.07 -7.32 -13.51
N GLU A 82 4.91 -7.22 -14.84
CA GLU A 82 3.69 -6.63 -15.41
C GLU A 82 2.44 -7.42 -14.99
N HIS A 83 2.53 -8.76 -15.00
CA HIS A 83 1.45 -9.62 -14.55
C HIS A 83 1.22 -9.49 -13.04
N LEU A 84 2.29 -9.40 -12.25
CA LEU A 84 2.22 -9.17 -10.79
C LEU A 84 1.47 -7.87 -10.48
N LEU A 85 1.84 -6.76 -11.10
CA LEU A 85 1.22 -5.47 -10.89
C LEU A 85 -0.25 -5.43 -11.34
N ARG A 86 -0.61 -6.12 -12.43
CA ARG A 86 -2.02 -6.24 -12.86
C ARG A 86 -2.84 -7.07 -11.88
N CYS A 87 -2.35 -8.24 -11.44
CA CYS A 87 -3.03 -9.06 -10.43
C CYS A 87 -3.20 -8.32 -9.11
N PHE A 88 -2.18 -7.56 -8.69
CA PHE A 88 -2.25 -6.72 -7.51
C PHE A 88 -3.30 -5.60 -7.67
N LEU A 89 -3.30 -4.84 -8.78
CA LEU A 89 -4.28 -3.79 -9.03
C LEU A 89 -5.71 -4.32 -9.08
N ASP A 90 -5.94 -5.46 -9.73
CA ASP A 90 -7.27 -6.08 -9.80
C ASP A 90 -7.78 -6.44 -8.40
N TYR A 91 -6.91 -6.96 -7.55
CA TYR A 91 -7.26 -7.21 -6.16
C TYR A 91 -7.47 -5.91 -5.38
N TRP A 92 -6.58 -4.93 -5.54
CA TRP A 92 -6.59 -3.65 -4.84
C TRP A 92 -7.88 -2.86 -5.09
N ILE A 93 -8.29 -2.74 -6.35
CA ILE A 93 -9.51 -2.02 -6.76
C ILE A 93 -10.78 -2.63 -6.14
N GLN A 94 -10.80 -3.95 -5.97
CA GLN A 94 -11.94 -4.65 -5.38
C GLN A 94 -11.95 -4.59 -3.84
N ASN A 95 -10.83 -4.24 -3.22
CA ASN A 95 -10.62 -4.34 -1.77
C ASN A 95 -9.97 -3.10 -1.16
N PHE A 96 -10.20 -1.90 -1.69
CA PHE A 96 -9.57 -0.69 -1.16
C PHE A 96 -9.60 -0.62 0.37
N PRO A 97 -8.46 -0.40 1.03
CA PRO A 97 -8.44 -0.22 2.48
C PRO A 97 -8.90 1.19 2.86
N ASP A 98 -9.53 1.32 4.03
CA ASP A 98 -9.72 2.60 4.70
C ASP A 98 -8.39 3.10 5.28
N ILE A 99 -7.61 2.14 5.81
CA ILE A 99 -6.28 2.39 6.38
C ILE A 99 -5.28 1.41 5.75
N LEU A 100 -4.22 1.98 5.19
CA LEU A 100 -3.04 1.27 4.75
C LEU A 100 -1.92 1.48 5.78
N THR A 101 -1.26 0.41 6.18
CA THR A 101 -0.12 0.45 7.09
C THR A 101 1.02 -0.46 6.62
N GLY A 102 2.18 -0.31 7.21
CA GLY A 102 3.38 -1.08 6.94
C GLY A 102 4.60 -0.40 7.56
N TRP A 103 5.74 -1.04 7.49
CA TRP A 103 7.00 -0.45 7.97
C TRP A 103 7.64 0.39 6.87
N ASN A 104 7.73 1.69 7.07
CA ASN A 104 8.22 2.67 6.08
C ASN A 104 7.39 2.68 4.77
N VAL A 105 6.14 2.28 4.87
CA VAL A 105 5.25 2.08 3.70
C VAL A 105 4.99 3.38 2.93
N ASP A 106 4.88 4.52 3.62
CA ASP A 106 4.69 5.84 3.01
C ASP A 106 5.98 6.37 2.36
N GLY A 107 7.13 5.95 2.88
CA GLY A 107 8.44 6.36 2.38
C GLY A 107 9.06 5.44 1.32
N TYR A 108 8.57 4.21 1.18
CA TYR A 108 9.17 3.25 0.25
C TYR A 108 8.14 2.47 -0.59
N ASP A 109 7.28 1.66 0.03
CA ASP A 109 6.43 0.71 -0.68
C ASP A 109 5.43 1.40 -1.61
N VAL A 110 4.66 2.34 -1.07
CA VAL A 110 3.67 3.11 -1.85
C VAL A 110 4.33 3.92 -2.97
N PRO A 111 5.40 4.70 -2.72
CA PRO A 111 6.14 5.37 -3.79
C PRO A 111 6.68 4.44 -4.85
N TYR A 112 7.21 3.28 -4.45
CA TYR A 112 7.77 2.33 -5.41
C TYR A 112 6.70 1.69 -6.29
N ILE A 113 5.58 1.23 -5.72
CA ILE A 113 4.44 0.70 -6.48
C ILE A 113 3.91 1.75 -7.46
N CYS A 114 3.64 2.97 -6.97
CA CYS A 114 3.15 4.06 -7.82
C CYS A 114 4.12 4.38 -8.96
N GLY A 115 5.41 4.47 -8.66
CA GLY A 115 6.44 4.73 -9.65
C GLY A 115 6.57 3.62 -10.71
N ARG A 116 6.47 2.34 -10.30
CA ARG A 116 6.48 1.20 -11.23
C ARG A 116 5.23 1.16 -12.11
N LEU A 117 4.05 1.39 -11.51
CA LEU A 117 2.79 1.47 -12.27
C LEU A 117 2.83 2.59 -13.30
N GLU A 118 3.29 3.79 -12.90
CA GLU A 118 3.42 4.93 -13.81
C GLU A 118 4.42 4.65 -14.94
N ARG A 119 5.55 4.03 -14.62
CA ARG A 119 6.61 3.71 -15.58
C ARG A 119 6.19 2.66 -16.61
N LEU A 120 5.50 1.61 -16.19
CA LEU A 120 5.14 0.48 -17.05
C LEU A 120 3.80 0.67 -17.77
N PHE A 121 2.84 1.31 -17.12
CA PHE A 121 1.47 1.41 -17.63
C PHE A 121 0.97 2.85 -17.82
N GLY A 122 1.70 3.83 -17.27
CA GLY A 122 1.36 5.24 -17.35
C GLY A 122 0.53 5.74 -16.17
N GLU A 123 0.39 7.06 -16.10
CA GLU A 123 -0.26 7.79 -14.99
C GLU A 123 -1.71 7.35 -14.76
N LYS A 124 -2.44 7.00 -15.82
CA LYS A 124 -3.83 6.57 -15.72
C LYS A 124 -3.99 5.30 -14.89
N GLU A 125 -3.12 4.32 -15.12
CA GLU A 125 -3.13 3.05 -14.40
C GLU A 125 -2.63 3.25 -12.95
N MET A 126 -1.61 4.09 -12.74
CA MET A 126 -1.14 4.44 -11.41
C MET A 126 -2.24 5.09 -10.57
N LYS A 127 -3.09 5.92 -11.16
CA LYS A 127 -4.23 6.55 -10.46
C LYS A 127 -5.30 5.56 -9.98
N LEU A 128 -5.32 4.32 -10.47
CA LEU A 128 -6.19 3.26 -9.97
C LEU A 128 -5.82 2.80 -8.55
N MET A 129 -4.67 3.21 -8.03
CA MET A 129 -4.36 3.06 -6.60
C MET A 129 -5.34 3.80 -5.69
N SER A 130 -6.02 4.83 -6.18
CA SER A 130 -7.01 5.61 -5.43
C SER A 130 -8.44 5.21 -5.79
N PRO A 131 -9.33 4.99 -4.79
CA PRO A 131 -10.75 4.76 -5.05
C PRO A 131 -11.42 5.95 -5.74
N TRP A 132 -10.82 7.13 -5.67
CA TRP A 132 -11.32 8.35 -6.33
C TRP A 132 -10.57 8.70 -7.61
N GLY A 133 -9.60 7.86 -8.02
CA GLY A 133 -8.76 8.11 -9.20
C GLY A 133 -7.84 9.31 -9.04
N ILE A 134 -7.52 9.70 -7.81
CA ILE A 134 -6.68 10.86 -7.51
C ILE A 134 -5.47 10.44 -6.68
N VAL A 135 -4.31 10.47 -7.29
CA VAL A 135 -3.02 10.25 -6.63
C VAL A 135 -2.15 11.47 -6.87
N LYS A 136 -1.58 12.04 -5.81
CA LYS A 136 -0.70 13.23 -5.87
C LYS A 136 0.71 12.82 -5.49
N ARG A 137 1.66 13.09 -6.37
CA ARG A 137 3.09 12.99 -6.06
C ARG A 137 3.56 14.26 -5.39
N GLU A 138 4.20 14.13 -4.24
CA GLU A 138 4.77 15.22 -3.45
C GLU A 138 6.26 14.99 -3.25
N GLU A 139 7.07 16.01 -3.50
CA GLU A 139 8.50 15.98 -3.20
C GLU A 139 8.75 16.90 -2.00
N VAL A 140 9.31 16.34 -0.93
CA VAL A 140 9.54 17.06 0.33
C VAL A 140 11.00 16.91 0.73
N GLU A 141 11.63 18.00 1.12
CA GLU A 141 12.97 17.95 1.70
C GLU A 141 12.89 17.72 3.21
N ILE A 142 13.40 16.57 3.67
CA ILE A 142 13.46 16.23 5.09
C ILE A 142 14.93 16.05 5.50
N LYS A 143 15.40 16.93 6.40
CA LYS A 143 16.80 16.90 6.90
C LYS A 143 17.85 16.90 5.79
N GLY A 144 17.66 17.73 4.75
CA GLY A 144 18.57 17.85 3.62
C GLY A 144 18.52 16.69 2.63
N ARG A 145 17.51 15.84 2.70
CA ARG A 145 17.26 14.75 1.74
C ARG A 145 15.90 14.92 1.11
N GLU A 146 15.85 14.87 -0.19
CA GLU A 146 14.61 14.86 -0.93
C GLU A 146 13.92 13.49 -0.79
N GLN A 147 12.66 13.51 -0.40
CA GLN A 147 11.80 12.32 -0.29
C GLN A 147 10.59 12.50 -1.20
N ILE A 148 10.11 11.39 -1.75
CA ILE A 148 8.94 11.34 -2.62
C ILE A 148 7.84 10.61 -1.88
N PHE A 149 6.67 11.23 -1.82
CA PHE A 149 5.47 10.65 -1.26
C PHE A 149 4.37 10.62 -2.33
N TYR A 150 3.49 9.64 -2.23
CA TYR A 150 2.29 9.58 -3.04
C TYR A 150 1.05 9.62 -2.13
N ARG A 151 0.29 10.69 -2.24
CA ARG A 151 -0.98 10.84 -1.50
C ARG A 151 -2.10 10.20 -2.28
N ILE A 152 -2.54 9.04 -1.84
CA ILE A 152 -3.64 8.27 -2.42
C ILE A 152 -4.93 8.76 -1.79
N LEU A 153 -5.71 9.60 -2.50
CA LEU A 153 -6.94 10.15 -1.95
C LEU A 153 -7.99 9.04 -1.76
N GLY A 154 -8.60 9.04 -0.59
CA GLY A 154 -9.59 8.03 -0.17
C GLY A 154 -8.99 6.91 0.69
N ILE A 155 -7.67 6.87 0.87
CA ILE A 155 -6.97 5.91 1.73
C ILE A 155 -6.11 6.67 2.73
N ASN A 156 -6.21 6.32 4.02
CA ASN A 156 -5.33 6.86 5.05
C ASN A 156 -4.09 5.97 5.18
N VAL A 157 -2.91 6.51 4.87
CA VAL A 157 -1.65 5.80 5.10
C VAL A 157 -1.15 6.11 6.50
N ILE A 158 -0.98 5.08 7.32
CA ILE A 158 -0.43 5.17 8.68
C ILE A 158 0.84 4.35 8.74
N ASP A 159 1.98 5.05 8.61
CA ASP A 159 3.29 4.40 8.61
C ASP A 159 3.68 3.94 10.02
N TYR A 160 3.93 2.63 10.16
CA TYR A 160 4.30 2.05 11.45
C TYR A 160 5.67 2.53 11.95
N LEU A 161 6.60 2.85 11.04
CA LEU A 161 7.91 3.40 11.41
C LEU A 161 7.77 4.77 12.08
N ASP A 162 6.86 5.61 11.62
CA ASP A 162 6.63 6.94 12.20
C ASP A 162 5.94 6.84 13.57
N LEU A 163 4.98 5.93 13.69
CA LEU A 163 4.38 5.61 15.00
C LEU A 163 5.44 5.06 15.97
N TYR A 164 6.28 4.14 15.52
CA TYR A 164 7.36 3.59 16.33
C TYR A 164 8.31 4.67 16.83
N LYS A 165 8.78 5.55 15.95
CA LYS A 165 9.64 6.69 16.32
C LYS A 165 8.95 7.61 17.34
N LYS A 166 7.67 7.96 17.10
CA LYS A 166 6.91 8.87 17.96
C LYS A 166 6.73 8.34 19.38
N PHE A 167 6.50 7.05 19.54
CA PHE A 167 6.17 6.45 20.85
C PHE A 167 7.32 5.72 21.54
N THR A 168 8.47 5.52 20.87
CA THR A 168 9.61 4.78 21.43
C THR A 168 10.77 5.68 21.79
N TYR A 169 10.89 6.85 21.15
CA TYR A 169 11.92 7.85 21.46
C TYR A 169 11.31 9.00 22.28
N THR A 170 11.05 8.72 23.55
CA THR A 170 10.77 9.71 24.61
C THR A 170 11.94 9.79 25.58
#